data_25a2a10e955b41f10c4ed9a62e3604e0
#
_entry.id   25a2a10e955b41f10c4ed9a62e3604e0
#
_cell.length_a   1.000
_cell.length_b   1.000
_cell.length_c   1.000
_cell.angle_alpha   90.00
_cell.angle_beta   90.00
_cell.angle_gamma   90.00
#
_symmetry.space_group_name_H-M   'P 1'
#
loop_
_entity.id
_entity.type
_entity.pdbx_description
1 polymer ?
#
loop_
_entity_poly.entity_id
_entity_poly.type
_entity_poly.pdbx_seq_one_letter_code
_entity_poly.pdbx_strand_id
1 'polypeptide(L)'
;MLFLASLAAVTEAEKTSPLRCGHFGASGLSERHLSCGDFAGVLSTWDLERLATPVWQAQAHGGIINAMDAMGGARRGYGAPEIVTGGRDGRVCVRDPRQHDAPVAAFEPPEGLEAVPDCWTVAFGDSHCDGDRSVLAGYDNGDVKLFDLRNGQVRWERNLKNGVCAAEFDRRDIAMNKCAVATLEGKFHVFDMRTHNKERGGYAGVEEKFPTGATLWGCTHLPQNRDLWMVGGGDGTVSLYKYAYPDQRRATDADGKEYGVTGEVRCLTYRQLSTQPINCWDWSADKEGLAVCGSFDQSVRVVICSRLSRQ
;
A
#
# COMPACT_ATOMS: atom_id res chain seq x y z
N MET A 1 20.90 -6.33 26.55
CA MET A 1 22.21 -6.23 25.93
C MET A 1 21.99 -5.52 24.60
N LEU A 2 22.28 -4.21 24.57
CA LEU A 2 22.14 -3.40 23.35
C LEU A 2 23.37 -3.69 22.47
N PHE A 3 23.16 -4.32 21.31
CA PHE A 3 24.17 -4.30 20.25
C PHE A 3 24.05 -2.97 19.51
N LEU A 4 24.91 -2.02 19.84
CA LEU A 4 25.27 -0.93 18.95
C LEU A 4 26.13 -1.50 17.83
N ALA A 5 25.52 -1.89 16.73
CA ALA A 5 26.27 -2.06 15.49
C ALA A 5 26.73 -0.67 15.04
N SER A 6 28.01 -0.39 15.07
CA SER A 6 28.55 0.80 14.42
C SER A 6 28.28 0.65 12.94
N LEU A 7 27.53 1.58 12.35
CA LEU A 7 27.42 1.74 10.91
C LEU A 7 28.83 2.13 10.40
N ALA A 8 29.51 1.20 9.74
CA ALA A 8 30.90 1.37 9.30
C ALA A 8 31.08 2.39 8.18
N ALA A 9 30.01 2.74 7.46
CA ALA A 9 29.97 3.85 6.51
C ALA A 9 28.53 4.31 6.28
N VAL A 10 28.30 5.61 6.24
CA VAL A 10 27.08 6.23 5.72
C VAL A 10 27.42 6.77 4.35
N THR A 11 26.78 6.26 3.30
CA THR A 11 26.89 6.81 1.96
C THR A 11 25.76 7.79 1.76
N GLU A 12 26.10 9.05 1.49
CA GLU A 12 25.15 10.13 1.25
C GLU A 12 25.11 10.48 -0.23
N ALA A 13 23.92 10.70 -0.75
CA ALA A 13 23.69 11.28 -2.06
C ALA A 13 22.87 12.56 -1.91
N GLU A 14 23.40 13.68 -2.40
CA GLU A 14 22.63 14.91 -2.46
C GLU A 14 21.53 14.80 -3.51
N LYS A 15 20.30 15.13 -3.10
CA LYS A 15 19.15 15.21 -3.97
C LYS A 15 18.66 16.65 -4.08
N THR A 16 18.34 17.07 -5.30
CA THR A 16 17.78 18.41 -5.58
C THR A 16 16.33 18.55 -5.15
N SER A 17 15.60 17.42 -5.01
CA SER A 17 14.21 17.39 -4.56
C SER A 17 14.05 16.38 -3.43
N PRO A 18 13.28 16.72 -2.37
CA PRO A 18 12.99 15.77 -1.29
C PRO A 18 12.30 14.51 -1.78
N LEU A 19 12.63 13.36 -1.18
CA LEU A 19 11.96 12.09 -1.44
C LEU A 19 10.68 12.00 -0.61
N ARG A 20 9.61 11.51 -1.21
CA ARG A 20 8.32 11.28 -0.53
C ARG A 20 8.06 9.81 -0.24
N CYS A 21 8.37 8.94 -1.18
CA CYS A 21 8.12 7.51 -1.09
C CYS A 21 9.26 6.71 -1.74
N GLY A 22 9.38 5.44 -1.39
CA GLY A 22 10.39 4.54 -1.94
C GLY A 22 9.99 3.08 -1.81
N HIS A 23 10.47 2.22 -2.73
CA HIS A 23 10.15 0.80 -2.76
C HIS A 23 11.23 -0.03 -3.45
N PHE A 24 11.47 -1.25 -2.93
CA PHE A 24 12.45 -2.21 -3.49
C PHE A 24 11.85 -3.24 -4.46
N GLY A 25 10.54 -3.24 -4.67
CA GLY A 25 9.79 -4.35 -5.25
C GLY A 25 10.10 -4.71 -6.69
N ALA A 26 10.47 -3.76 -7.55
CA ALA A 26 10.75 -3.98 -8.98
C ALA A 26 12.23 -4.32 -9.27
N SER A 27 12.99 -4.70 -8.26
CA SER A 27 14.41 -5.03 -8.35
C SER A 27 14.69 -6.47 -7.96
N GLY A 28 15.69 -7.07 -8.58
CA GLY A 28 16.21 -8.39 -8.21
C GLY A 28 16.94 -8.36 -6.85
N LEU A 29 17.03 -9.52 -6.18
CA LEU A 29 17.79 -9.63 -4.91
C LEU A 29 19.28 -9.33 -5.08
N SER A 30 19.82 -9.60 -6.25
CA SER A 30 21.23 -9.34 -6.59
C SER A 30 21.53 -7.87 -6.83
N GLU A 31 20.55 -7.10 -7.29
CA GLU A 31 20.74 -5.73 -7.71
C GLU A 31 20.44 -4.73 -6.59
N ARG A 32 19.45 -5.02 -5.75
CA ARG A 32 19.04 -4.18 -4.60
C ARG A 32 18.74 -2.72 -4.96
N HIS A 33 18.16 -2.49 -6.13
CA HIS A 33 17.79 -1.14 -6.54
C HIS A 33 16.61 -0.62 -5.72
N LEU A 34 16.71 0.65 -5.30
CA LEU A 34 15.64 1.39 -4.63
C LEU A 34 14.99 2.36 -5.62
N SER A 35 13.70 2.20 -5.85
CA SER A 35 12.92 3.19 -6.59
C SER A 35 12.34 4.22 -5.64
N CYS A 36 12.44 5.52 -6.01
CA CYS A 36 12.00 6.65 -5.20
C CYS A 36 11.16 7.62 -6.01
N GLY A 37 10.08 8.12 -5.39
CA GLY A 37 9.28 9.23 -5.89
C GLY A 37 9.57 10.50 -5.11
N ASP A 38 9.72 11.63 -5.81
CA ASP A 38 10.07 12.90 -5.20
C ASP A 38 8.96 13.98 -5.30
N PHE A 39 9.21 15.14 -4.71
CA PHE A 39 8.29 16.27 -4.67
C PHE A 39 8.18 16.99 -6.03
N ALA A 40 9.13 16.78 -6.93
CA ALA A 40 9.08 17.33 -8.29
C ALA A 40 8.34 16.41 -9.29
N GLY A 41 7.86 15.24 -8.85
CA GLY A 41 7.19 14.28 -9.71
C GLY A 41 8.13 13.36 -10.48
N VAL A 42 9.40 13.33 -10.09
CA VAL A 42 10.39 12.46 -10.71
C VAL A 42 10.42 11.11 -9.99
N LEU A 43 10.22 10.04 -10.76
CA LEU A 43 10.49 8.68 -10.34
C LEU A 43 11.93 8.33 -10.72
N SER A 44 12.72 7.88 -9.77
CA SER A 44 14.12 7.49 -9.96
C SER A 44 14.43 6.16 -9.32
N THR A 45 15.26 5.34 -9.97
CA THR A 45 15.75 4.07 -9.44
C THR A 45 17.25 4.16 -9.19
N TRP A 46 17.68 3.74 -8.01
CA TRP A 46 19.04 3.90 -7.50
C TRP A 46 19.66 2.57 -7.18
N ASP A 47 20.90 2.40 -7.60
CA ASP A 47 21.80 1.38 -7.09
C ASP A 47 22.40 1.90 -5.77
N LEU A 48 22.13 1.24 -4.65
CA LEU A 48 22.61 1.68 -3.34
C LEU A 48 24.13 1.52 -3.15
N GLU A 49 24.79 0.80 -4.04
CA GLU A 49 26.26 0.70 -4.07
C GLU A 49 26.90 1.84 -4.90
N ARG A 50 26.12 2.53 -5.75
CA ARG A 50 26.55 3.56 -6.68
C ARG A 50 25.61 4.76 -6.71
N LEU A 51 25.58 5.51 -5.63
CA LEU A 51 24.60 6.60 -5.43
C LEU A 51 24.92 7.90 -6.22
N ALA A 52 25.98 7.96 -7.00
CA ALA A 52 26.36 9.18 -7.74
C ALA A 52 25.32 9.60 -8.77
N THR A 53 24.71 8.64 -9.46
CA THR A 53 23.65 8.86 -10.47
C THR A 53 22.60 7.79 -10.37
N PRO A 54 21.31 8.10 -10.67
CA PRO A 54 20.28 7.08 -10.74
C PRO A 54 20.58 6.11 -11.89
N VAL A 55 20.21 4.85 -11.72
CA VAL A 55 20.22 3.83 -12.79
C VAL A 55 19.24 4.24 -13.89
N TRP A 56 18.11 4.82 -13.47
CA TRP A 56 17.05 5.28 -14.35
C TRP A 56 16.21 6.35 -13.65
N GLN A 57 15.67 7.28 -14.45
CA GLN A 57 14.72 8.28 -13.97
C GLN A 57 13.74 8.71 -15.07
N ALA A 58 12.54 9.13 -14.66
CA ALA A 58 11.53 9.68 -15.56
C ALA A 58 10.64 10.68 -14.83
N GLN A 59 10.15 11.70 -15.54
CA GLN A 59 9.04 12.52 -15.08
C GLN A 59 7.76 11.67 -15.12
N ALA A 60 7.25 11.28 -13.97
CA ALA A 60 6.05 10.46 -13.85
C ALA A 60 4.78 11.28 -13.64
N HIS A 61 4.88 12.38 -12.89
CA HIS A 61 3.77 13.23 -12.49
C HIS A 61 4.09 14.71 -12.65
N GLY A 62 3.05 15.54 -12.75
CA GLY A 62 3.17 17.01 -12.81
C GLY A 62 3.44 17.66 -11.45
N GLY A 63 3.51 16.89 -10.37
CA GLY A 63 3.78 17.33 -9.00
C GLY A 63 4.20 16.15 -8.14
N ILE A 64 4.07 16.28 -6.83
CA ILE A 64 4.53 15.29 -5.84
C ILE A 64 4.04 13.87 -6.19
N ILE A 65 4.95 12.90 -6.17
CA ILE A 65 4.62 11.47 -6.14
C ILE A 65 4.28 11.12 -4.69
N ASN A 66 2.99 11.01 -4.38
CA ASN A 66 2.53 10.77 -3.01
C ASN A 66 2.78 9.35 -2.54
N ALA A 67 2.60 8.37 -3.44
CA ALA A 67 2.72 6.95 -3.11
C ALA A 67 3.27 6.15 -4.29
N MET A 68 3.85 5.00 -3.95
CA MET A 68 4.29 4.01 -4.93
C MET A 68 4.17 2.60 -4.38
N ASP A 69 4.01 1.65 -5.30
CA ASP A 69 4.15 0.22 -5.04
C ASP A 69 4.91 -0.42 -6.21
N ALA A 70 5.54 -1.57 -6.00
CA ALA A 70 6.35 -2.20 -7.00
C ALA A 70 6.30 -3.73 -6.93
N MET A 71 6.31 -4.36 -8.10
CA MET A 71 6.11 -5.78 -8.30
C MET A 71 7.12 -6.38 -9.28
N GLY A 72 7.14 -7.71 -9.39
CA GLY A 72 7.95 -8.45 -10.38
C GLY A 72 9.43 -8.52 -10.07
N GLY A 73 9.84 -8.03 -8.91
CA GLY A 73 11.19 -8.18 -8.38
C GLY A 73 11.29 -9.35 -7.40
N ALA A 74 12.35 -9.35 -6.62
CA ALA A 74 12.64 -10.39 -5.66
C ALA A 74 11.48 -10.68 -4.71
N ARG A 75 10.85 -11.85 -4.85
CA ARG A 75 9.77 -12.38 -4.00
C ARG A 75 8.48 -11.55 -3.95
N ARG A 76 8.26 -10.65 -4.89
CA ARG A 76 7.06 -9.79 -4.93
C ARG A 76 6.26 -10.02 -6.21
N GLY A 77 5.37 -11.01 -6.18
CA GLY A 77 4.53 -11.39 -7.31
C GLY A 77 5.30 -12.04 -8.47
N TYR A 78 4.65 -12.14 -9.61
CA TYR A 78 5.18 -12.78 -10.82
C TYR A 78 5.12 -11.81 -12.00
N GLY A 79 5.93 -12.08 -13.02
CA GLY A 79 5.92 -11.37 -14.28
C GLY A 79 6.86 -10.18 -14.36
N ALA A 80 6.56 -9.28 -15.27
CA ALA A 80 7.37 -8.10 -15.54
C ALA A 80 7.55 -7.24 -14.29
N PRO A 81 8.75 -6.68 -14.06
CA PRO A 81 8.94 -5.67 -13.02
C PRO A 81 8.16 -4.42 -13.38
N GLU A 82 7.27 -4.00 -12.50
CA GLU A 82 6.46 -2.80 -12.68
C GLU A 82 6.42 -1.98 -11.40
N ILE A 83 6.39 -0.67 -11.59
CA ILE A 83 6.25 0.32 -10.54
C ILE A 83 4.98 1.12 -10.80
N VAL A 84 4.06 1.14 -9.84
CA VAL A 84 2.91 2.03 -9.87
C VAL A 84 3.18 3.24 -8.98
N THR A 85 2.79 4.41 -9.45
CA THR A 85 2.88 5.67 -8.71
C THR A 85 1.54 6.40 -8.73
N GLY A 86 1.19 7.03 -7.62
CA GLY A 86 0.07 7.95 -7.49
C GLY A 86 0.58 9.36 -7.17
N GLY A 87 0.09 10.36 -7.88
CA GLY A 87 0.58 11.72 -7.75
C GLY A 87 -0.46 12.72 -7.29
N ARG A 88 0.03 13.91 -6.94
CA ARG A 88 -0.79 15.09 -6.60
C ARG A 88 -1.62 15.59 -7.78
N ASP A 89 -1.24 15.23 -8.99
CA ASP A 89 -1.98 15.52 -10.22
C ASP A 89 -3.19 14.58 -10.45
N GLY A 90 -3.50 13.72 -9.47
CA GLY A 90 -4.59 12.75 -9.51
C GLY A 90 -4.34 11.56 -10.43
N ARG A 91 -3.21 11.53 -11.13
CA ARG A 91 -2.84 10.44 -12.05
C ARG A 91 -2.36 9.22 -11.30
N VAL A 92 -2.58 8.06 -11.92
CA VAL A 92 -1.94 6.79 -11.53
C VAL A 92 -1.15 6.30 -12.74
N CYS A 93 0.17 6.15 -12.58
CA CYS A 93 1.06 5.74 -13.66
C CYS A 93 1.72 4.40 -13.33
N VAL A 94 1.73 3.48 -14.29
CA VAL A 94 2.46 2.20 -14.19
C VAL A 94 3.63 2.24 -15.17
N ARG A 95 4.84 1.95 -14.67
CA ARG A 95 6.07 1.93 -15.47
C ARG A 95 6.81 0.61 -15.29
N ASP A 96 7.32 0.10 -16.39
CA ASP A 96 8.32 -0.98 -16.40
C ASP A 96 9.72 -0.32 -16.39
N PRO A 97 10.56 -0.56 -15.37
CA PRO A 97 11.90 0.04 -15.31
C PRO A 97 12.83 -0.38 -16.46
N ARG A 98 12.45 -1.38 -17.25
CA ARG A 98 13.17 -1.80 -18.46
C ARG A 98 12.74 -1.01 -19.71
N GLN A 99 11.59 -0.30 -19.65
CA GLN A 99 11.05 0.53 -20.73
C GLN A 99 11.10 1.99 -20.30
N HIS A 100 12.06 2.74 -20.84
CA HIS A 100 12.37 4.09 -20.33
C HIS A 100 11.46 5.18 -20.91
N ASP A 101 10.89 4.98 -22.10
CA ASP A 101 10.30 6.07 -22.90
C ASP A 101 8.89 6.46 -22.47
N ALA A 102 8.05 5.49 -22.09
CA ALA A 102 6.65 5.75 -21.79
C ALA A 102 6.13 4.90 -20.63
N PRO A 103 5.07 5.32 -19.92
CA PRO A 103 4.38 4.45 -18.98
C PRO A 103 3.72 3.27 -19.72
N VAL A 104 3.69 2.11 -19.06
CA VAL A 104 2.97 0.92 -19.56
C VAL A 104 1.46 1.16 -19.52
N ALA A 105 1.01 1.86 -18.47
CA ALA A 105 -0.37 2.32 -18.33
C ALA A 105 -0.41 3.65 -17.57
N ALA A 106 -1.39 4.49 -17.91
CA ALA A 106 -1.67 5.72 -17.20
C ALA A 106 -3.19 5.88 -17.07
N PHE A 107 -3.64 6.25 -15.88
CA PHE A 107 -5.03 6.55 -15.59
C PHE A 107 -5.11 8.02 -15.22
N GLU A 108 -5.75 8.77 -16.11
CA GLU A 108 -5.94 10.20 -15.95
C GLU A 108 -7.21 10.48 -15.11
N PRO A 109 -7.23 11.56 -14.33
CA PRO A 109 -8.46 12.02 -13.71
C PRO A 109 -9.47 12.41 -14.79
N PRO A 110 -10.79 12.32 -14.53
CA PRO A 110 -11.81 12.77 -15.46
C PRO A 110 -11.62 14.24 -15.86
N GLU A 111 -11.86 14.55 -17.13
CA GLU A 111 -11.83 15.92 -17.62
C GLU A 111 -12.94 16.78 -17.00
N GLY A 112 -12.68 18.08 -16.82
CA GLY A 112 -13.67 19.04 -16.37
C GLY A 112 -13.92 19.08 -14.86
N LEU A 113 -13.09 18.44 -14.05
CA LEU A 113 -13.17 18.57 -12.59
C LEU A 113 -12.73 19.98 -12.16
N GLU A 114 -13.49 20.61 -11.25
CA GLU A 114 -13.11 21.90 -10.64
C GLU A 114 -11.83 21.78 -9.80
N ALA A 115 -11.66 20.63 -9.12
CA ALA A 115 -10.45 20.25 -8.39
C ALA A 115 -10.13 18.78 -8.64
N VAL A 116 -8.91 18.51 -9.01
CA VAL A 116 -8.43 17.15 -9.21
C VAL A 116 -8.03 16.57 -7.85
N PRO A 117 -8.61 15.43 -7.41
CA PRO A 117 -8.24 14.83 -6.14
C PRO A 117 -6.84 14.24 -6.19
N ASP A 118 -6.05 14.49 -5.14
CA ASP A 118 -4.72 13.91 -4.98
C ASP A 118 -4.82 12.38 -4.82
N CYS A 119 -4.03 11.62 -5.58
CA CYS A 119 -3.86 10.19 -5.32
C CYS A 119 -2.86 9.99 -4.18
N TRP A 120 -3.34 9.53 -3.01
CA TRP A 120 -2.52 9.39 -1.79
C TRP A 120 -1.95 7.99 -1.57
N THR A 121 -2.57 6.97 -2.15
CA THR A 121 -2.09 5.59 -2.01
C THR A 121 -2.34 4.77 -3.25
N VAL A 122 -1.44 3.84 -3.54
CA VAL A 122 -1.57 2.87 -4.62
C VAL A 122 -1.09 1.50 -4.15
N ALA A 123 -1.70 0.42 -4.67
CA ALA A 123 -1.30 -0.94 -4.40
C ALA A 123 -1.57 -1.85 -5.61
N PHE A 124 -0.63 -2.72 -5.95
CA PHE A 124 -0.85 -3.77 -6.95
C PHE A 124 -1.73 -4.89 -6.39
N GLY A 125 -2.75 -5.28 -7.15
CA GLY A 125 -3.59 -6.45 -6.92
C GLY A 125 -3.45 -7.48 -8.04
N ASP A 126 -3.91 -8.73 -7.78
CA ASP A 126 -3.80 -9.86 -8.71
C ASP A 126 -2.37 -10.07 -9.25
N SER A 127 -1.37 -9.79 -8.41
CA SER A 127 0.04 -9.78 -8.79
C SER A 127 0.65 -11.18 -8.91
N HIS A 128 -0.15 -12.23 -8.74
CA HIS A 128 0.27 -13.62 -8.90
C HIS A 128 0.44 -14.03 -10.37
N CYS A 129 -0.07 -13.21 -11.31
CA CYS A 129 0.16 -13.41 -12.73
C CYS A 129 0.13 -12.07 -13.48
N ASP A 130 0.85 -11.99 -14.59
CA ASP A 130 0.95 -10.77 -15.43
C ASP A 130 -0.36 -10.46 -16.16
N GLY A 131 -1.14 -11.51 -16.48
CA GLY A 131 -2.36 -11.39 -17.29
C GLY A 131 -3.54 -10.76 -16.54
N ASP A 132 -3.55 -10.74 -15.20
CA ASP A 132 -4.69 -10.29 -14.41
C ASP A 132 -4.37 -9.09 -13.49
N ARG A 133 -3.17 -8.54 -13.60
CA ARG A 133 -2.70 -7.48 -12.70
C ARG A 133 -3.64 -6.28 -12.68
N SER A 134 -3.90 -5.79 -11.48
CA SER A 134 -4.78 -4.65 -11.21
C SER A 134 -4.05 -3.65 -10.31
N VAL A 135 -4.55 -2.41 -10.28
CA VAL A 135 -4.06 -1.35 -9.38
C VAL A 135 -5.22 -0.79 -8.58
N LEU A 136 -5.09 -0.78 -7.27
CA LEU A 136 -5.98 -0.03 -6.40
C LEU A 136 -5.35 1.33 -6.10
N ALA A 137 -6.13 2.39 -6.24
CA ALA A 137 -5.75 3.74 -5.89
C ALA A 137 -6.75 4.35 -4.92
N GLY A 138 -6.24 5.10 -3.95
CA GLY A 138 -7.03 5.84 -2.97
C GLY A 138 -6.70 7.32 -3.01
N TYR A 139 -7.74 8.15 -2.88
CA TYR A 139 -7.69 9.58 -3.09
C TYR A 139 -8.05 10.38 -1.83
N ASP A 140 -7.64 11.63 -1.80
CA ASP A 140 -7.92 12.58 -0.69
C ASP A 140 -9.41 12.89 -0.51
N ASN A 141 -10.21 12.79 -1.58
CA ASN A 141 -11.66 12.98 -1.56
C ASN A 141 -12.42 11.72 -1.06
N GLY A 142 -11.72 10.64 -0.71
CA GLY A 142 -12.28 9.38 -0.23
C GLY A 142 -12.58 8.36 -1.31
N ASP A 143 -12.31 8.63 -2.57
CA ASP A 143 -12.48 7.65 -3.64
C ASP A 143 -11.44 6.55 -3.52
N VAL A 144 -11.92 5.30 -3.67
CA VAL A 144 -11.08 4.11 -3.87
C VAL A 144 -11.46 3.54 -5.22
N LYS A 145 -10.48 3.38 -6.11
CA LYS A 145 -10.67 2.86 -7.46
C LYS A 145 -9.77 1.66 -7.71
N LEU A 146 -10.33 0.60 -8.26
CA LEU A 146 -9.60 -0.58 -8.73
C LEU A 146 -9.54 -0.57 -10.24
N PHE A 147 -8.36 -0.38 -10.79
CA PHE A 147 -8.09 -0.37 -12.22
C PHE A 147 -7.67 -1.75 -12.71
N ASP A 148 -8.20 -2.20 -13.83
CA ASP A 148 -7.78 -3.40 -14.56
C ASP A 148 -6.76 -3.01 -15.63
N LEU A 149 -5.52 -3.48 -15.48
CA LEU A 149 -4.43 -3.12 -16.40
C LEU A 149 -4.59 -3.73 -17.80
N ARG A 150 -5.41 -4.77 -17.98
CA ARG A 150 -5.63 -5.42 -19.27
C ARG A 150 -6.41 -4.56 -20.25
N ASN A 151 -7.40 -3.84 -19.74
CA ASN A 151 -8.31 -3.04 -20.56
C ASN A 151 -8.27 -1.54 -20.25
N GLY A 152 -7.47 -1.14 -19.25
CA GLY A 152 -7.33 0.25 -18.87
C GLY A 152 -8.57 0.87 -18.24
N GLN A 153 -9.47 0.08 -17.65
CA GLN A 153 -10.73 0.55 -17.12
C GLN A 153 -10.86 0.38 -15.61
N VAL A 154 -11.76 1.16 -15.00
CA VAL A 154 -12.16 1.01 -13.60
C VAL A 154 -13.02 -0.26 -13.47
N ARG A 155 -12.51 -1.25 -12.77
CA ARG A 155 -13.20 -2.50 -12.44
C ARG A 155 -14.20 -2.33 -11.29
N TRP A 156 -13.85 -1.47 -10.34
CA TRP A 156 -14.67 -1.16 -9.17
C TRP A 156 -14.25 0.18 -8.59
N GLU A 157 -15.23 0.91 -8.04
CA GLU A 157 -14.98 2.13 -7.30
C GLU A 157 -15.94 2.26 -6.12
N ARG A 158 -15.50 2.95 -5.07
CA ARG A 158 -16.29 3.28 -3.89
C ARG A 158 -15.75 4.54 -3.23
N ASN A 159 -16.65 5.41 -2.79
CA ASN A 159 -16.29 6.56 -1.97
C ASN A 159 -16.48 6.23 -0.48
N LEU A 160 -15.42 6.42 0.32
CA LEU A 160 -15.39 6.17 1.76
C LEU A 160 -15.68 7.42 2.58
N LYS A 161 -16.01 8.54 1.91
CA LYS A 161 -16.32 9.87 2.48
C LYS A 161 -15.15 10.59 3.14
N ASN A 162 -14.05 9.93 3.39
CA ASN A 162 -12.86 10.46 4.04
C ASN A 162 -11.62 10.11 3.25
N GLY A 163 -10.62 10.99 3.23
CA GLY A 163 -9.38 10.80 2.51
C GLY A 163 -8.72 9.45 2.80
N VAL A 164 -8.31 8.75 1.75
CA VAL A 164 -7.72 7.41 1.82
C VAL A 164 -6.21 7.52 1.95
N CYS A 165 -5.69 7.27 3.14
CA CYS A 165 -4.27 7.46 3.46
C CYS A 165 -3.40 6.26 3.06
N ALA A 166 -3.93 5.04 3.16
CA ALA A 166 -3.20 3.82 2.83
C ALA A 166 -4.14 2.71 2.37
N ALA A 167 -3.65 1.86 1.49
CA ALA A 167 -4.35 0.66 1.06
C ALA A 167 -3.34 -0.45 0.76
N GLU A 168 -3.67 -1.68 1.14
CA GLU A 168 -2.82 -2.83 0.88
C GLU A 168 -3.64 -4.12 0.71
N PHE A 169 -3.22 -4.97 -0.24
CA PHE A 169 -3.73 -6.34 -0.36
C PHE A 169 -2.97 -7.28 0.58
N ASP A 170 -3.68 -8.26 1.11
CA ASP A 170 -3.16 -9.20 2.12
C ASP A 170 -2.04 -10.11 1.61
N ARG A 171 -2.03 -10.44 0.31
CA ARG A 171 -0.98 -11.22 -0.34
C ARG A 171 -0.85 -10.85 -1.81
N ARG A 172 0.36 -10.97 -2.31
CA ARG A 172 0.72 -10.59 -3.69
C ARG A 172 0.91 -11.79 -4.61
N ASP A 173 1.11 -12.97 -4.03
CA ASP A 173 1.37 -14.24 -4.72
C ASP A 173 0.11 -15.09 -4.98
N ILE A 174 -1.05 -14.53 -4.69
CA ILE A 174 -2.37 -15.13 -4.96
C ILE A 174 -3.28 -14.12 -5.65
N ALA A 175 -4.39 -14.60 -6.24
CA ALA A 175 -5.48 -13.73 -6.66
C ALA A 175 -5.99 -12.92 -5.47
N MET A 176 -6.39 -11.66 -5.70
CA MET A 176 -6.87 -10.75 -4.65
C MET A 176 -7.87 -11.44 -3.73
N ASN A 177 -7.59 -11.40 -2.44
CA ASN A 177 -8.40 -12.08 -1.44
C ASN A 177 -9.01 -11.10 -0.44
N LYS A 178 -8.20 -10.19 0.11
CA LYS A 178 -8.62 -9.17 1.05
C LYS A 178 -7.80 -7.90 0.83
N CYS A 179 -8.43 -6.75 1.02
CA CYS A 179 -7.78 -5.45 0.99
C CYS A 179 -8.13 -4.67 2.26
N ALA A 180 -7.12 -4.12 2.93
CA ALA A 180 -7.29 -3.17 4.02
C ALA A 180 -7.06 -1.76 3.50
N VAL A 181 -7.93 -0.82 3.90
CA VAL A 181 -7.89 0.58 3.49
C VAL A 181 -8.02 1.46 4.72
N ALA A 182 -7.04 2.32 4.98
CA ALA A 182 -7.03 3.24 6.11
C ALA A 182 -7.40 4.67 5.68
N THR A 183 -8.15 5.38 6.53
CA THR A 183 -8.67 6.72 6.22
C THR A 183 -8.24 7.78 7.21
N LEU A 184 -8.37 9.04 6.78
CA LEU A 184 -7.96 10.22 7.52
C LEU A 184 -8.70 10.39 8.88
N GLU A 185 -9.95 9.95 8.97
CA GLU A 185 -10.76 10.11 10.19
C GLU A 185 -10.69 8.91 11.15
N GLY A 186 -9.59 8.20 11.18
CA GLY A 186 -9.37 7.12 12.14
C GLY A 186 -10.27 5.90 11.90
N LYS A 187 -10.67 5.67 10.68
CA LYS A 187 -11.41 4.49 10.25
C LYS A 187 -10.58 3.67 9.28
N PHE A 188 -10.78 2.37 9.31
CA PHE A 188 -10.29 1.52 8.26
C PHE A 188 -11.38 0.58 7.77
N HIS A 189 -11.24 0.16 6.53
CA HIS A 189 -12.17 -0.75 5.86
C HIS A 189 -11.43 -2.01 5.45
N VAL A 190 -12.08 -3.13 5.58
CA VAL A 190 -11.55 -4.42 5.08
C VAL A 190 -12.53 -4.96 4.06
N PHE A 191 -12.10 -5.08 2.81
CA PHE A 191 -12.91 -5.61 1.71
C PHE A 191 -12.52 -7.05 1.41
N ASP A 192 -13.51 -7.93 1.32
CA ASP A 192 -13.33 -9.31 0.84
C ASP A 192 -13.42 -9.33 -0.69
N MET A 193 -12.27 -9.43 -1.34
CA MET A 193 -12.14 -9.35 -2.79
C MET A 193 -12.66 -10.60 -3.54
N ARG A 194 -13.15 -11.61 -2.81
CA ARG A 194 -13.79 -12.81 -3.38
C ARG A 194 -15.32 -12.69 -3.46
N THR A 195 -15.88 -11.57 -3.02
CA THR A 195 -17.34 -11.40 -2.87
C THR A 195 -17.95 -10.43 -3.87
N HIS A 196 -17.24 -10.12 -4.97
CA HIS A 196 -17.70 -9.12 -5.93
C HIS A 196 -19.14 -9.38 -6.41
N ASN A 197 -20.01 -8.40 -6.20
CA ASN A 197 -21.37 -8.35 -6.70
C ASN A 197 -21.73 -6.93 -7.15
N LYS A 198 -21.83 -6.71 -8.45
CA LYS A 198 -22.08 -5.40 -9.04
C LYS A 198 -23.40 -4.77 -8.58
N GLU A 199 -24.45 -5.57 -8.41
CA GLU A 199 -25.79 -5.11 -7.98
C GLU A 199 -25.81 -4.63 -6.52
N ARG A 200 -24.85 -5.10 -5.70
CA ARG A 200 -24.71 -4.77 -4.27
C ARG A 200 -23.54 -3.80 -3.99
N GLY A 201 -23.07 -3.07 -5.01
CA GLY A 201 -22.01 -2.07 -4.86
C GLY A 201 -20.58 -2.63 -4.81
N GLY A 202 -20.37 -3.86 -5.28
CA GLY A 202 -19.06 -4.45 -5.46
C GLY A 202 -18.68 -5.46 -4.39
N TYR A 203 -17.62 -5.20 -3.64
CA TYR A 203 -17.08 -6.10 -2.63
C TYR A 203 -17.74 -5.91 -1.26
N ALA A 204 -18.03 -7.00 -0.57
CA ALA A 204 -18.44 -6.95 0.83
C ALA A 204 -17.29 -6.41 1.69
N GLY A 205 -17.60 -5.50 2.60
CA GLY A 205 -16.59 -4.87 3.43
C GLY A 205 -17.12 -4.53 4.82
N VAL A 206 -16.24 -4.57 5.80
CA VAL A 206 -16.48 -4.13 7.17
C VAL A 206 -15.72 -2.83 7.42
N GLU A 207 -16.36 -1.88 8.09
CA GLU A 207 -15.75 -0.64 8.59
C GLU A 207 -15.49 -0.78 10.08
N GLU A 208 -14.29 -0.44 10.50
CA GLU A 208 -13.89 -0.42 11.89
C GLU A 208 -13.26 0.92 12.27
N LYS A 209 -13.46 1.32 13.52
CA LYS A 209 -12.88 2.55 14.05
C LYS A 209 -11.62 2.25 14.83
N PHE A 210 -10.57 3.03 14.58
CA PHE A 210 -9.34 2.98 15.35
C PHE A 210 -9.62 3.38 16.82
N PRO A 211 -9.06 2.69 17.83
CA PRO A 211 -9.43 2.88 19.22
C PRO A 211 -9.32 4.33 19.74
N THR A 212 -8.32 5.07 19.26
CA THR A 212 -8.11 6.47 19.67
C THR A 212 -8.86 7.47 18.78
N GLY A 213 -9.35 7.03 17.61
CA GLY A 213 -9.94 7.90 16.60
C GLY A 213 -8.93 8.79 15.87
N ALA A 214 -7.63 8.56 16.07
CA ALA A 214 -6.59 9.30 15.38
C ALA A 214 -6.53 8.94 13.89
N THR A 215 -6.07 9.88 13.06
CA THR A 215 -5.77 9.66 11.64
C THR A 215 -4.92 8.41 11.43
N LEU A 216 -5.24 7.62 10.43
CA LEU A 216 -4.49 6.41 10.08
C LEU A 216 -3.60 6.68 8.86
N TRP A 217 -2.28 6.58 9.05
CA TRP A 217 -1.30 6.87 8.00
C TRP A 217 -0.83 5.64 7.23
N GLY A 218 -1.00 4.46 7.79
CA GLY A 218 -0.54 3.21 7.14
C GLY A 218 -1.29 1.99 7.64
N CYS A 219 -1.42 1.00 6.77
CA CYS A 219 -1.88 -0.33 7.10
C CYS A 219 -1.01 -1.35 6.35
N THR A 220 -0.50 -2.37 7.06
CA THR A 220 0.40 -3.34 6.45
C THR A 220 0.16 -4.73 7.02
N HIS A 221 -0.08 -5.70 6.13
CA HIS A 221 -0.29 -7.10 6.50
C HIS A 221 1.02 -7.76 6.90
N LEU A 222 0.92 -8.69 7.86
CA LEU A 222 2.05 -9.53 8.23
C LEU A 222 2.37 -10.51 7.08
N PRO A 223 3.57 -10.50 6.51
CA PRO A 223 3.91 -11.35 5.36
C PRO A 223 3.73 -12.85 5.61
N GLN A 224 3.94 -13.30 6.84
CA GLN A 224 3.84 -14.70 7.26
C GLN A 224 2.40 -15.13 7.59
N ASN A 225 1.52 -14.16 7.91
CA ASN A 225 0.12 -14.45 8.25
C ASN A 225 -0.79 -13.34 7.70
N ARG A 226 -1.40 -13.59 6.56
CA ARG A 226 -2.29 -12.64 5.87
C ARG A 226 -3.51 -12.19 6.65
N ASP A 227 -3.87 -12.90 7.72
CA ASP A 227 -5.04 -12.58 8.53
C ASP A 227 -4.72 -11.48 9.56
N LEU A 228 -3.44 -11.21 9.77
CA LEU A 228 -2.94 -10.18 10.67
C LEU A 228 -2.45 -8.96 9.89
N TRP A 229 -2.83 -7.78 10.34
CA TRP A 229 -2.25 -6.52 9.83
C TRP A 229 -2.10 -5.51 10.95
N MET A 230 -1.21 -4.56 10.72
CA MET A 230 -0.97 -3.45 11.62
C MET A 230 -1.43 -2.14 10.99
N VAL A 231 -1.91 -1.27 11.85
CA VAL A 231 -2.34 0.09 11.49
C VAL A 231 -1.59 1.08 12.38
N GLY A 232 -1.02 2.12 11.77
CA GLY A 232 -0.31 3.20 12.47
C GLY A 232 -1.15 4.47 12.55
N GLY A 233 -1.22 5.05 13.75
CA GLY A 233 -2.01 6.23 14.06
C GLY A 233 -1.21 7.54 14.11
N GLY A 234 -1.90 8.64 13.89
CA GLY A 234 -1.39 10.00 13.98
C GLY A 234 -1.06 10.45 15.42
N ASP A 235 -1.48 9.68 16.40
CA ASP A 235 -1.15 9.88 17.82
C ASP A 235 0.08 9.09 18.29
N GLY A 236 0.78 8.42 17.37
CA GLY A 236 1.93 7.59 17.69
C GLY A 236 1.57 6.19 18.18
N THR A 237 0.30 5.80 18.07
CA THR A 237 -0.18 4.46 18.44
C THR A 237 -0.14 3.53 17.23
N VAL A 238 0.19 2.28 17.49
CA VAL A 238 0.03 1.18 16.53
C VAL A 238 -0.94 0.16 17.09
N SER A 239 -1.75 -0.42 16.23
CA SER A 239 -2.70 -1.47 16.58
C SER A 239 -2.56 -2.67 15.66
N LEU A 240 -2.58 -3.87 16.23
CA LEU A 240 -2.55 -5.13 15.50
C LEU A 240 -3.97 -5.70 15.46
N TYR A 241 -4.42 -6.02 14.26
CA TYR A 241 -5.73 -6.59 14.00
C TYR A 241 -5.65 -7.98 13.41
N LYS A 242 -6.72 -8.75 13.60
CA LYS A 242 -6.96 -10.03 12.97
C LYS A 242 -8.30 -10.00 12.24
N TYR A 243 -8.34 -10.56 11.05
CA TYR A 243 -9.57 -10.82 10.31
C TYR A 243 -9.96 -12.29 10.44
N ALA A 244 -11.18 -12.54 10.91
CA ALA A 244 -11.79 -13.85 10.92
C ALA A 244 -12.78 -13.97 9.77
N TYR A 245 -12.52 -14.87 8.85
CA TYR A 245 -13.41 -15.09 7.71
C TYR A 245 -14.73 -15.73 8.16
N PRO A 246 -15.86 -15.40 7.51
CA PRO A 246 -17.11 -16.11 7.73
C PRO A 246 -17.00 -17.54 7.18
N ASP A 247 -17.81 -18.46 7.70
CA ASP A 247 -17.87 -19.85 7.23
C ASP A 247 -18.20 -19.92 5.74
N GLN A 248 -19.07 -19.02 5.28
CA GLN A 248 -19.41 -18.84 3.87
C GLN A 248 -19.29 -17.37 3.51
N ARG A 249 -18.45 -17.07 2.50
CA ARG A 249 -18.25 -15.71 2.01
C ARG A 249 -19.38 -15.18 1.13
N ARG A 250 -20.29 -16.04 0.72
CA ARG A 250 -21.48 -15.70 -0.07
C ARG A 250 -22.69 -16.36 0.53
N ALA A 251 -23.80 -15.64 0.54
CA ALA A 251 -25.12 -16.12 0.94
C ALA A 251 -26.16 -15.68 -0.10
N THR A 252 -27.32 -16.26 -0.04
CA THR A 252 -28.45 -15.93 -0.91
C THR A 252 -29.56 -15.35 -0.06
N ASP A 253 -30.13 -14.20 -0.48
CA ASP A 253 -31.26 -13.59 0.20
C ASP A 253 -32.59 -14.30 -0.11
N ALA A 254 -33.68 -13.80 0.48
CA ALA A 254 -35.01 -14.36 0.31
C ALA A 254 -35.51 -14.31 -1.16
N ASP A 255 -34.97 -13.42 -1.97
CA ASP A 255 -35.30 -13.24 -3.38
C ASP A 255 -34.40 -14.07 -4.32
N GLY A 256 -33.54 -14.92 -3.75
CA GLY A 256 -32.61 -15.77 -4.51
C GLY A 256 -31.37 -15.05 -5.05
N LYS A 257 -31.08 -13.82 -4.60
CA LYS A 257 -29.92 -13.05 -5.03
C LYS A 257 -28.72 -13.29 -4.13
N GLU A 258 -27.57 -13.57 -4.73
CA GLU A 258 -26.30 -13.70 -4.00
C GLU A 258 -25.84 -12.36 -3.43
N TYR A 259 -25.25 -12.41 -2.24
CA TYR A 259 -24.54 -11.28 -1.62
C TYR A 259 -23.30 -11.75 -0.88
N GLY A 260 -22.31 -10.84 -0.72
CA GLY A 260 -21.10 -11.11 0.03
C GLY A 260 -21.34 -10.98 1.54
N VAL A 261 -20.81 -11.95 2.29
CA VAL A 261 -20.83 -11.95 3.75
C VAL A 261 -19.47 -11.46 4.25
N THR A 262 -19.50 -10.47 5.14
CA THR A 262 -18.29 -9.93 5.76
C THR A 262 -17.84 -10.82 6.92
N GLY A 263 -16.52 -10.92 7.11
CA GLY A 263 -15.96 -11.49 8.32
C GLY A 263 -15.95 -10.48 9.48
N GLU A 264 -15.27 -10.84 10.55
CA GLU A 264 -15.09 -10.03 11.75
C GLU A 264 -13.66 -9.52 11.86
N VAL A 265 -13.52 -8.28 12.31
CA VAL A 265 -12.23 -7.68 12.65
C VAL A 265 -12.08 -7.67 14.17
N ARG A 266 -10.92 -8.11 14.67
CA ARG A 266 -10.59 -8.11 16.10
C ARG A 266 -9.29 -7.35 16.34
N CYS A 267 -9.33 -6.35 17.20
CA CYS A 267 -8.12 -5.71 17.71
C CYS A 267 -7.45 -6.66 18.74
N LEU A 268 -6.24 -7.12 18.42
CA LEU A 268 -5.48 -8.01 19.32
C LEU A 268 -4.71 -7.24 20.35
N THR A 269 -4.14 -6.11 19.97
CA THR A 269 -3.39 -5.23 20.86
C THR A 269 -3.20 -3.86 20.22
N TYR A 270 -3.01 -2.86 21.05
CA TYR A 270 -2.53 -1.55 20.63
C TYR A 270 -1.42 -1.08 21.58
N ARG A 271 -0.49 -0.26 21.09
CA ARG A 271 0.61 0.31 21.87
C ARG A 271 0.99 1.66 21.32
N GLN A 272 1.18 2.60 22.23
CA GLN A 272 1.80 3.87 21.89
C GLN A 272 3.32 3.67 21.81
N LEU A 273 3.88 3.88 20.62
CA LEU A 273 5.31 3.75 20.35
C LEU A 273 5.99 5.12 20.29
N SER A 274 5.24 6.17 19.99
CA SER A 274 5.72 7.54 19.87
C SER A 274 4.70 8.52 20.45
N THR A 275 5.13 9.75 20.71
CA THR A 275 4.25 10.89 20.98
C THR A 275 3.89 11.66 19.72
N GLN A 276 4.45 11.28 18.60
CA GLN A 276 4.25 11.89 17.28
C GLN A 276 3.73 10.84 16.28
N PRO A 277 3.07 11.26 15.18
CA PRO A 277 2.55 10.37 14.17
C PRO A 277 3.55 9.31 13.70
N ILE A 278 3.09 8.08 13.58
CA ILE A 278 3.81 7.01 12.88
C ILE A 278 3.29 7.00 11.45
N ASN A 279 4.14 7.43 10.51
CA ASN A 279 3.77 7.67 9.13
C ASN A 279 4.20 6.57 8.16
N CYS A 280 5.09 5.69 8.57
CA CYS A 280 5.52 4.55 7.78
C CYS A 280 5.81 3.33 8.65
N TRP A 281 5.59 2.17 8.07
CA TRP A 281 5.76 0.89 8.72
C TRP A 281 6.06 -0.19 7.67
N ASP A 282 6.98 -1.09 7.98
CA ASP A 282 7.23 -2.26 7.14
C ASP A 282 7.61 -3.48 8.00
N TRP A 283 7.21 -4.67 7.53
CA TRP A 283 7.51 -5.94 8.14
C TRP A 283 8.67 -6.64 7.46
N SER A 284 9.47 -7.34 8.25
CA SER A 284 10.45 -8.27 7.68
C SER A 284 9.75 -9.47 7.04
N ALA A 285 10.02 -9.69 5.75
CA ALA A 285 9.50 -10.86 5.05
C ALA A 285 10.14 -12.17 5.55
N ASP A 286 11.35 -12.11 6.09
CA ASP A 286 12.12 -13.29 6.50
C ASP A 286 12.02 -13.62 8.00
N LYS A 287 11.60 -12.64 8.82
CA LYS A 287 11.51 -12.81 10.29
C LYS A 287 10.12 -12.43 10.79
N GLU A 288 9.35 -13.44 11.16
CA GLU A 288 8.00 -13.23 11.71
C GLU A 288 8.01 -12.27 12.89
N GLY A 289 7.14 -11.25 12.82
CA GLY A 289 6.93 -10.27 13.86
C GLY A 289 8.03 -9.21 14.00
N LEU A 290 9.07 -9.23 13.18
CA LEU A 290 10.04 -8.14 13.12
C LEU A 290 9.53 -7.06 12.18
N ALA A 291 9.51 -5.82 12.66
CA ALA A 291 9.08 -4.66 11.89
C ALA A 291 9.94 -3.44 12.18
N VAL A 292 9.84 -2.45 11.30
CA VAL A 292 10.43 -1.14 11.46
C VAL A 292 9.35 -0.07 11.25
N CYS A 293 9.38 1.00 12.02
CA CYS A 293 8.52 2.15 11.81
C CYS A 293 9.29 3.46 11.92
N GLY A 294 8.86 4.46 11.16
CA GLY A 294 9.29 5.84 11.25
C GLY A 294 8.23 6.72 11.89
N SER A 295 8.66 7.68 12.66
CA SER A 295 7.78 8.63 13.34
C SER A 295 8.26 10.07 13.13
N PHE A 296 7.34 11.03 13.21
CA PHE A 296 7.64 12.45 13.08
C PHE A 296 8.48 13.03 14.23
N ASP A 297 8.74 12.23 15.28
CA ASP A 297 9.76 12.56 16.29
C ASP A 297 11.21 12.34 15.81
N GLN A 298 11.40 12.14 14.49
CA GLN A 298 12.69 11.90 13.84
C GLN A 298 13.37 10.59 14.27
N SER A 299 12.61 9.64 14.77
CA SER A 299 13.13 8.35 15.19
C SER A 299 12.67 7.21 14.26
N VAL A 300 13.56 6.23 14.11
CA VAL A 300 13.26 4.93 13.53
C VAL A 300 13.24 3.91 14.67
N ARG A 301 12.18 3.11 14.74
CA ARG A 301 12.01 2.09 15.77
C ARG A 301 11.98 0.71 15.15
N VAL A 302 12.75 -0.19 15.71
CA VAL A 302 12.65 -1.63 15.42
C VAL A 302 11.70 -2.24 16.45
N VAL A 303 10.68 -2.92 15.97
CA VAL A 303 9.61 -3.49 16.79
C VAL A 303 9.60 -5.00 16.63
N ILE A 304 9.45 -5.72 17.75
CA ILE A 304 9.31 -7.17 17.75
C ILE A 304 7.94 -7.52 18.32
N CYS A 305 7.07 -8.05 17.48
CA CYS A 305 5.79 -8.60 17.87
C CYS A 305 5.95 -10.11 18.11
N SER A 306 5.68 -10.56 19.32
CA SER A 306 5.81 -11.97 19.71
C SER A 306 4.45 -12.65 19.84
N ARG A 307 4.42 -13.99 19.78
CA ARG A 307 3.22 -14.84 19.94
C ARG A 307 2.19 -14.68 18.82
N LEU A 308 2.61 -14.29 17.63
CA LEU A 308 1.71 -14.11 16.47
C LEU A 308 1.15 -15.46 15.98
N SER A 309 1.93 -16.53 16.05
CA SER A 309 1.53 -17.89 15.67
C SER A 309 0.43 -18.50 16.54
N ARG A 310 0.10 -17.86 17.67
CA ARG A 310 -0.96 -18.30 18.59
C ARG A 310 -2.29 -17.54 18.39
N GLN A 311 -2.31 -16.61 17.46
CA GLN A 311 -3.47 -15.79 17.12
C GLN A 311 -4.15 -16.31 15.81
#